data_f0ee805e32485ff886bb3a094f9db748
#
_entry.id   f0ee805e32485ff886bb3a094f9db748
#
_cell.length_a   1.000
_cell.length_b   1.000
_cell.length_c   1.000
_cell.angle_alpha   90.00
_cell.angle_beta   90.00
_cell.angle_gamma   90.00
#
_symmetry.space_group_name_H-M   'P 1'
#
loop_
_entity.id
_entity.type
_entity.pdbx_description
1 polymer ?
#
loop_
_entity_poly.entity_id
_entity_poly.type
_entity_poly.pdbx_seq_one_letter_code
_entity_poly.pdbx_strand_id
1 'polypeptide(L)'
;MIGQSLDTFQPRVDEWMQVTFGTKESARSTTERADRFLEEALELYQAAGNSRESAMLLTSHVFSRPVGEPVDEIGGVMVTLSALATSLNARITNVSEIALVKCWRNIEKIRAKDAAKPNFSPLPVQVI
;
A
#
# COMPACT_ATOMS: atom_id res chain seq x y z
N MET A 1 10.21 -5.03 -24.14
CA MET A 1 10.43 -6.15 -23.30
C MET A 1 9.13 -6.74 -22.82
N ILE A 2 9.01 -7.94 -23.05
CA ILE A 2 7.89 -8.62 -22.51
C ILE A 2 8.17 -8.82 -21.07
N GLY A 3 7.65 -8.25 -20.41
CA GLY A 3 8.00 -8.47 -19.25
C GLY A 3 7.15 -8.50 -18.19
N GLN A 4 7.34 -7.61 -17.44
CA GLN A 4 6.69 -7.50 -16.20
C GLN A 4 5.36 -6.82 -16.45
N SER A 5 4.29 -7.52 -16.24
CA SER A 5 2.95 -6.97 -16.37
C SER A 5 2.24 -7.04 -15.03
N LEU A 6 1.08 -6.41 -14.93
CA LEU A 6 0.26 -6.51 -13.73
C LEU A 6 -0.18 -7.95 -13.47
N ASP A 7 -0.29 -8.77 -14.53
CA ASP A 7 -0.66 -10.17 -14.36
C ASP A 7 0.36 -10.96 -13.55
N THR A 8 1.65 -10.58 -13.60
CA THR A 8 2.70 -11.27 -12.84
C THR A 8 3.13 -10.48 -11.60
N PHE A 9 2.73 -9.22 -11.49
CA PHE A 9 3.18 -8.35 -10.40
C PHE A 9 2.67 -8.85 -9.04
N GLN A 10 1.39 -9.14 -8.93
CA GLN A 10 0.80 -9.56 -7.66
C GLN A 10 1.43 -10.84 -7.13
N PRO A 11 1.62 -11.91 -7.92
CA PRO A 11 2.35 -13.09 -7.43
C PRO A 11 3.77 -12.79 -6.99
N ARG A 12 4.47 -11.85 -7.65
CA ARG A 12 5.83 -11.49 -7.24
C ARG A 12 5.86 -10.69 -5.95
N VAL A 13 4.84 -9.88 -5.69
CA VAL A 13 4.68 -9.20 -4.40
C VAL A 13 4.43 -10.25 -3.30
N ASP A 14 3.59 -11.24 -3.58
CA ASP A 14 3.33 -12.31 -2.61
C ASP A 14 4.61 -13.09 -2.29
N GLU A 15 5.43 -13.39 -3.29
CA GLU A 15 6.73 -14.05 -3.08
C GLU A 15 7.61 -13.21 -2.15
N TRP A 16 7.71 -11.92 -2.42
CA TRP A 16 8.47 -11.01 -1.56
C TRP A 16 7.93 -11.01 -0.12
N MET A 17 6.61 -10.98 0.04
CA MET A 17 5.97 -11.03 1.36
C MET A 17 6.35 -12.31 2.11
N GLN A 18 6.32 -13.45 1.45
CA GLN A 18 6.66 -14.71 2.07
C GLN A 18 8.11 -14.77 2.50
N VAL A 19 9.04 -14.28 1.66
CA VAL A 19 10.46 -14.25 2.00
C VAL A 19 10.70 -13.29 3.17
N THR A 20 10.06 -12.13 3.15
CA THR A 20 10.31 -11.08 4.14
C THR A 20 9.74 -11.42 5.51
N PHE A 21 8.49 -11.90 5.56
CA PHE A 21 7.76 -12.10 6.81
C PHE A 21 7.52 -13.57 7.16
N GLY A 22 7.72 -14.46 6.21
CA GLY A 22 7.55 -15.90 6.44
C GLY A 22 6.13 -16.23 6.87
N THR A 23 6.03 -16.92 8.02
CA THR A 23 4.74 -17.32 8.57
C THR A 23 4.18 -16.35 9.59
N LYS A 24 4.74 -15.16 9.70
CA LYS A 24 4.26 -14.18 10.68
C LYS A 24 2.82 -13.78 10.35
N GLU A 25 1.90 -14.21 11.18
CA GLU A 25 0.48 -14.05 10.92
C GLU A 25 0.04 -12.60 10.93
N SER A 26 0.53 -11.79 11.87
CA SER A 26 0.13 -10.38 11.96
C SER A 26 0.50 -9.59 10.72
N ALA A 27 1.66 -9.88 10.12
CA ALA A 27 2.11 -9.17 8.93
C ALA A 27 1.33 -9.59 7.67
N ARG A 28 0.67 -10.74 7.71
CA ARG A 28 -0.05 -11.31 6.58
C ARG A 28 -1.56 -11.20 6.72
N SER A 29 -2.05 -10.65 7.82
CA SER A 29 -3.49 -10.50 8.01
C SER A 29 -4.05 -9.42 7.08
N THR A 30 -5.32 -9.56 6.72
CA THR A 30 -5.99 -8.57 5.88
C THR A 30 -5.99 -7.19 6.51
N THR A 31 -6.21 -7.12 7.82
CA THR A 31 -6.20 -5.84 8.54
C THR A 31 -4.83 -5.15 8.42
N GLU A 32 -3.74 -5.89 8.63
CA GLU A 32 -2.41 -5.34 8.51
C GLU A 32 -2.12 -4.88 7.08
N ARG A 33 -2.54 -5.67 6.10
CA ARG A 33 -2.34 -5.30 4.68
C ARG A 33 -3.15 -4.05 4.33
N ALA A 34 -4.35 -3.93 4.86
CA ALA A 34 -5.20 -2.75 4.62
C ALA A 34 -4.58 -1.49 5.23
N ASP A 35 -4.01 -1.60 6.44
CA ASP A 35 -3.36 -0.47 7.09
C ASP A 35 -2.13 -0.01 6.30
N ARG A 36 -1.31 -0.94 5.81
CA ARG A 36 -0.14 -0.59 5.01
C ARG A 36 -0.55 0.04 3.67
N PHE A 37 -1.60 -0.49 3.06
CA PHE A 37 -2.13 0.10 1.85
C PHE A 37 -2.60 1.54 2.07
N LEU A 38 -3.36 1.79 3.13
CA LEU A 38 -3.85 3.15 3.40
C LEU A 38 -2.70 4.10 3.68
N GLU A 39 -1.68 3.66 4.41
CA GLU A 39 -0.51 4.47 4.68
C GLU A 39 0.16 4.92 3.38
N GLU A 40 0.39 4.00 2.46
CA GLU A 40 0.98 4.32 1.16
C GLU A 40 0.07 5.26 0.34
N ALA A 41 -1.24 5.04 0.38
CA ALA A 41 -2.18 5.89 -0.31
C ALA A 41 -2.17 7.32 0.24
N LEU A 42 -2.09 7.46 1.56
CA LEU A 42 -2.01 8.78 2.19
C LEU A 42 -0.68 9.47 1.88
N GLU A 43 0.42 8.72 1.84
CA GLU A 43 1.71 9.30 1.45
C GLU A 43 1.67 9.82 0.01
N LEU A 44 1.04 9.07 -0.89
CA LEU A 44 0.86 9.52 -2.27
C LEU A 44 -0.03 10.77 -2.32
N TYR A 45 -1.12 10.78 -1.58
CA TYR A 45 -2.04 11.92 -1.51
C TYR A 45 -1.31 13.18 -1.05
N GLN A 46 -0.49 13.06 -0.01
CA GLN A 46 0.33 14.13 0.50
C GLN A 46 1.38 14.59 -0.53
N ALA A 47 2.07 13.64 -1.14
CA ALA A 47 3.10 13.94 -2.14
C ALA A 47 2.51 14.63 -3.37
N ALA A 48 1.25 14.37 -3.69
CA ALA A 48 0.55 15.02 -4.79
C ALA A 48 0.09 16.45 -4.43
N GLY A 49 0.37 16.93 -3.23
CA GLY A 49 0.12 18.30 -2.83
C GLY A 49 -1.15 18.53 -2.04
N ASN A 50 -1.76 17.50 -1.51
CA ASN A 50 -3.03 17.62 -0.80
C ASN A 50 -2.84 17.71 0.72
N SER A 51 -3.83 18.27 1.40
CA SER A 51 -3.75 18.57 2.83
C SER A 51 -4.30 17.44 3.69
N ARG A 52 -3.88 17.46 4.96
CA ARG A 52 -4.45 16.57 5.98
C ARG A 52 -5.96 16.80 6.13
N GLU A 53 -6.38 18.06 6.12
CA GLU A 53 -7.78 18.42 6.30
C GLU A 53 -8.65 17.82 5.20
N SER A 54 -8.17 17.87 3.97
CA SER A 54 -8.86 17.27 2.83
C SER A 54 -8.96 15.74 2.99
N ALA A 55 -7.86 15.09 3.44
CA ALA A 55 -7.86 13.65 3.68
C ALA A 55 -8.87 13.28 4.77
N MET A 56 -8.94 14.07 5.82
CA MET A 56 -9.87 13.81 6.93
C MET A 56 -11.33 13.97 6.48
N LEU A 57 -11.60 14.98 5.65
CA LEU A 57 -12.94 15.17 5.10
C LEU A 57 -13.36 13.99 4.24
N LEU A 58 -12.46 13.51 3.39
CA LEU A 58 -12.73 12.32 2.57
C LEU A 58 -12.95 11.08 3.43
N THR A 59 -12.16 10.92 4.47
CA THR A 59 -12.32 9.80 5.40
C THR A 59 -13.73 9.81 6.01
N SER A 60 -14.15 10.95 6.56
CA SER A 60 -15.47 11.07 7.15
C SER A 60 -16.58 10.81 6.13
N HIS A 61 -16.41 11.32 4.92
CA HIS A 61 -17.38 11.11 3.85
C HIS A 61 -17.53 9.63 3.48
N VAL A 62 -16.40 8.92 3.30
CA VAL A 62 -16.42 7.51 2.94
C VAL A 62 -17.10 6.68 4.03
N PHE A 63 -16.73 6.90 5.28
CA PHE A 63 -17.29 6.12 6.39
C PHE A 63 -18.74 6.47 6.71
N SER A 64 -19.29 7.55 6.15
CA SER A 64 -20.70 7.91 6.28
C SER A 64 -21.58 7.16 5.27
N ARG A 65 -21.00 6.50 4.30
CA ARG A 65 -21.72 5.77 3.26
C ARG A 65 -21.76 4.27 3.54
N PRO A 66 -22.71 3.55 2.92
CA PRO A 66 -22.76 2.10 3.07
C PRO A 66 -21.44 1.46 2.61
N VAL A 67 -21.07 0.35 3.26
CA VAL A 67 -19.86 -0.40 2.94
C VAL A 67 -20.03 -1.11 1.61
N GLY A 68 -19.02 -1.00 0.74
CA GLY A 68 -19.01 -1.67 -0.56
C GLY A 68 -18.40 -3.06 -0.49
N GLU A 69 -18.26 -3.66 -1.67
CA GLU A 69 -17.65 -4.98 -1.80
C GLU A 69 -16.14 -4.85 -2.01
N PRO A 70 -15.31 -5.53 -1.22
CA PRO A 70 -13.85 -5.34 -1.29
C PRO A 70 -13.27 -5.53 -2.69
N VAL A 71 -13.73 -6.51 -3.43
CA VAL A 71 -13.20 -6.79 -4.77
C VAL A 71 -13.51 -5.64 -5.74
N ASP A 72 -14.71 -5.10 -5.65
CA ASP A 72 -15.09 -3.95 -6.49
C ASP A 72 -14.27 -2.71 -6.10
N GLU A 73 -14.02 -2.53 -4.82
CA GLU A 73 -13.22 -1.40 -4.34
C GLU A 73 -11.76 -1.50 -4.78
N ILE A 74 -11.20 -2.71 -4.85
CA ILE A 74 -9.86 -2.90 -5.42
C ILE A 74 -9.83 -2.39 -6.86
N GLY A 75 -10.86 -2.73 -7.64
CA GLY A 75 -10.97 -2.25 -9.01
C GLY A 75 -11.03 -0.73 -9.09
N GLY A 76 -11.84 -0.12 -8.22
CA GLY A 76 -11.94 1.34 -8.13
C GLY A 76 -10.62 2.00 -7.78
N VAL A 77 -9.86 1.41 -6.87
CA VAL A 77 -8.53 1.91 -6.52
C VAL A 77 -7.61 1.89 -7.74
N MET A 78 -7.61 0.80 -8.50
CA MET A 78 -6.74 0.70 -9.67
C MET A 78 -7.09 1.75 -10.74
N VAL A 79 -8.36 1.99 -10.95
CA VAL A 79 -8.81 3.01 -11.91
C VAL A 79 -8.38 4.41 -11.47
N THR A 80 -8.63 4.75 -10.22
CA THR A 80 -8.30 6.10 -9.71
C THR A 80 -6.79 6.30 -9.57
N LEU A 81 -6.05 5.26 -9.17
CA LEU A 81 -4.60 5.31 -9.13
C LEU A 81 -4.02 5.53 -10.53
N SER A 82 -4.58 4.85 -11.53
CA SER A 82 -4.12 5.00 -12.92
C SER A 82 -4.34 6.43 -13.41
N ALA A 83 -5.50 7.01 -13.11
CA ALA A 83 -5.80 8.39 -13.48
C ALA A 83 -4.85 9.37 -12.79
N LEU A 84 -4.58 9.17 -11.51
CA LEU A 84 -3.63 10.00 -10.77
C LEU A 84 -2.21 9.86 -11.34
N ALA A 85 -1.78 8.65 -11.62
CA ALA A 85 -0.47 8.40 -12.21
C ALA A 85 -0.32 9.15 -13.54
N THR A 86 -1.35 9.15 -14.37
CA THR A 86 -1.33 9.90 -15.63
C THR A 86 -1.16 11.39 -15.38
N SER A 87 -1.86 11.95 -14.40
CA SER A 87 -1.74 13.37 -14.08
C SER A 87 -0.36 13.74 -13.55
N LEU A 88 0.36 12.77 -12.99
CA LEU A 88 1.72 12.96 -12.47
C LEU A 88 2.79 12.53 -13.47
N ASN A 89 2.41 12.19 -14.69
CA ASN A 89 3.29 11.73 -15.75
C ASN A 89 4.09 10.47 -15.36
N ALA A 90 3.48 9.60 -14.57
CA ALA A 90 4.08 8.35 -14.14
C ALA A 90 3.41 7.16 -14.83
N ARG A 91 4.19 6.12 -15.09
CA ARG A 91 3.67 4.86 -15.62
C ARG A 91 3.65 3.85 -14.51
N ILE A 92 2.46 3.37 -14.15
CA ILE A 92 2.29 2.44 -13.02
C ILE A 92 3.19 1.22 -13.15
N THR A 93 3.25 0.62 -14.34
CA THR A 93 4.05 -0.58 -14.54
C THR A 93 5.53 -0.34 -14.23
N ASN A 94 6.07 0.81 -14.64
CA ASN A 94 7.48 1.13 -14.39
C ASN A 94 7.76 1.41 -12.92
N VAL A 95 6.95 2.29 -12.31
CA VAL A 95 7.20 2.68 -10.92
C VAL A 95 6.93 1.53 -9.96
N SER A 96 6.00 0.64 -10.30
CA SER A 96 5.74 -0.55 -9.48
C SER A 96 6.93 -1.49 -9.47
N GLU A 97 7.54 -1.73 -10.62
CA GLU A 97 8.72 -2.60 -10.71
C GLU A 97 9.89 -2.03 -9.90
N ILE A 98 10.11 -0.73 -10.03
CA ILE A 98 11.17 -0.05 -9.26
C ILE A 98 10.90 -0.19 -7.76
N ALA A 99 9.67 -0.01 -7.33
CA ALA A 99 9.29 -0.13 -5.93
C ALA A 99 9.51 -1.55 -5.40
N LEU A 100 9.15 -2.55 -6.19
CA LEU A 100 9.34 -3.95 -5.77
C LEU A 100 10.83 -4.29 -5.64
N VAL A 101 11.67 -3.80 -6.57
CA VAL A 101 13.12 -3.97 -6.46
C VAL A 101 13.65 -3.37 -5.16
N LYS A 102 13.15 -2.19 -4.79
CA LYS A 102 13.54 -1.56 -3.52
C LYS A 102 13.09 -2.40 -2.31
N CYS A 103 11.92 -3.00 -2.37
CA CYS A 103 11.45 -3.88 -1.31
C CYS A 103 12.40 -5.06 -1.11
N TRP A 104 12.83 -5.69 -2.20
CA TRP A 104 13.80 -6.80 -2.11
C TRP A 104 15.13 -6.35 -1.52
N ARG A 105 15.61 -5.16 -1.88
CA ARG A 105 16.87 -4.63 -1.37
C ARG A 105 16.80 -4.24 0.11
N ASN A 106 15.62 -3.93 0.62
CA ASN A 106 15.45 -3.37 1.94
C ASN A 106 14.76 -4.33 2.92
N ILE A 107 14.85 -5.63 2.70
CA ILE A 107 14.18 -6.63 3.54
C ILE A 107 14.51 -6.44 5.02
N GLU A 108 15.80 -6.28 5.36
CA GLU A 108 16.19 -6.14 6.76
C GLU A 108 15.64 -4.88 7.39
N LYS A 109 15.64 -3.76 6.64
CA LYS A 109 15.09 -2.50 7.12
C LYS A 109 13.57 -2.60 7.32
N ILE A 110 12.89 -3.28 6.40
CA ILE A 110 11.44 -3.48 6.49
C ILE A 110 11.10 -4.37 7.67
N ARG A 111 11.87 -5.45 7.90
CA ARG A 111 11.71 -6.32 9.06
C ARG A 111 11.88 -5.55 10.37
N ALA A 112 12.87 -4.65 10.42
CA ALA A 112 13.14 -3.85 11.61
C ALA A 112 11.98 -2.89 11.91
N LYS A 113 11.41 -2.24 10.88
CA LYS A 113 10.25 -1.37 11.03
C LYS A 113 9.03 -2.16 11.51
N ASP A 114 8.81 -3.33 10.95
CA ASP A 114 7.69 -4.18 11.35
C ASP A 114 7.84 -4.65 12.80
N ALA A 115 9.06 -5.02 13.21
CA ALA A 115 9.33 -5.45 14.58
C ALA A 115 9.12 -4.35 15.61
N ALA A 116 9.31 -3.09 15.21
CA ALA A 116 9.14 -1.95 16.11
C ALA A 116 7.67 -1.55 16.28
N LYS A 117 6.77 -2.13 15.48
CA LYS A 117 5.35 -1.80 15.49
C LYS A 117 4.59 -2.84 16.30
N PRO A 118 3.63 -2.43 17.15
CA PRO A 118 2.79 -3.41 17.84
C PRO A 118 2.01 -4.27 16.84
N ASN A 119 1.83 -5.54 17.17
CA ASN A 119 1.04 -6.42 16.33
C ASN A 119 -0.40 -5.89 16.24
N PHE A 120 -0.95 -5.89 15.02
CA PHE A 120 -2.32 -5.45 14.74
C PHE A 120 -2.59 -3.97 15.04
N SER A 121 -1.53 -3.17 15.19
CA SER A 121 -1.67 -1.71 15.33
C SER A 121 -1.32 -1.05 14.00
N PRO A 122 -2.09 -0.06 13.55
CA PRO A 122 -1.76 0.68 12.34
C PRO A 122 -0.54 1.58 12.50
N LEU A 123 -0.19 1.96 13.72
CA LEU A 123 0.89 2.91 13.98
C LEU A 123 2.07 2.23 14.67
N PRO A 124 3.29 2.75 14.45
CA PRO A 124 4.45 2.29 15.21
C PRO A 124 4.30 2.66 16.68
N VAL A 125 5.11 2.02 17.55
CA VAL A 125 5.14 2.38 18.96
C VAL A 125 5.56 3.83 19.07
N GLN A 126 4.77 4.61 19.80
CA GLN A 126 5.13 5.99 20.05
C GLN A 126 6.04 6.05 21.28
N VAL A 127 7.20 6.66 21.08
CA VAL A 127 8.08 6.96 22.19
C VAL A 127 7.64 8.31 22.73
N ILE A 128 7.15 8.30 23.95
CA ILE A 128 6.72 9.51 24.61
C ILE A 128 7.93 10.18 25.26
#